data_b3a405843cfc01618dd646fb8e2b8a28
#
_entry.id   b3a405843cfc01618dd646fb8e2b8a28
#
_cell.length_a   1.000
_cell.length_b   1.000
_cell.length_c   1.000
_cell.angle_alpha   90.00
_cell.angle_beta   90.00
_cell.angle_gamma   90.00
#
_symmetry.space_group_name_H-M   'P 1'
#
loop_
_entity.id
_entity.type
_entity.pdbx_description
1 polymer ?
#
loop_
_entity_poly.entity_id
_entity_poly.type
_entity_poly.pdbx_seq_one_letter_code
_entity_poly.pdbx_strand_id
1 'polypeptide(L)'
;MKADLILHNGTIHTVDRKNPLAEAAAIKDGRFTVVGRNKEIMANQGGNTRLIDLKGRTVVPGLNDSHLHLIRGGLNYNLELRWEGVPSLADALRMLKEQAERTPAPQWVRVVGGWSEFQFAERRMPTLEEINAVSPDTPVFILHLYDRALLNRAAMRVVGYTRDTPNPPGGEIQRDAKGDPTGMLIARPNAMLLYSALAKGPRLPLEYQINSTRQFMRELNRLGLTSAIDAGGGFQNYPEDYEVIQKLADEKQLTVRLAYNLFPQKPKEEMADFKKWVAGSKYGDGNDFLHHNGAGEMLVFSAADFEDFLEPRPELSPDMEGELEQVVRLLVANRWPFRLHATYNESISRMLTV
;
A
#
# COMPACT_ATOMS: atom_id res chain seq x y z
N MET A 1 -25.92 -4.96 30.86
CA MET A 1 -26.28 -4.89 29.42
C MET A 1 -26.00 -6.26 28.82
N LYS A 2 -26.89 -6.82 27.96
CA LYS A 2 -26.64 -8.15 27.37
C LYS A 2 -25.70 -8.00 26.17
N ALA A 3 -24.69 -8.86 26.11
CA ALA A 3 -23.69 -8.88 25.06
C ALA A 3 -24.18 -9.56 23.78
N ASP A 4 -23.65 -9.16 22.63
CA ASP A 4 -23.84 -9.87 21.35
C ASP A 4 -22.87 -11.06 21.22
N LEU A 5 -21.67 -10.89 21.76
CA LEU A 5 -20.61 -11.88 21.71
C LEU A 5 -19.87 -11.93 23.07
N ILE A 6 -19.59 -13.13 23.54
CA ILE A 6 -18.69 -13.36 24.68
C ILE A 6 -17.58 -14.31 24.24
N LEU A 7 -16.33 -13.89 24.47
CA LEU A 7 -15.17 -14.76 24.47
C LEU A 7 -14.94 -15.25 25.89
N HIS A 8 -14.73 -16.54 26.14
CA HIS A 8 -14.51 -17.08 27.49
C HIS A 8 -13.53 -18.26 27.51
N ASN A 9 -13.07 -18.62 28.69
CA ASN A 9 -12.11 -19.71 28.92
C ASN A 9 -10.79 -19.55 28.17
N GLY A 10 -10.19 -18.36 28.16
CA GLY A 10 -8.91 -18.09 27.51
C GLY A 10 -7.95 -17.30 28.36
N THR A 11 -6.82 -16.94 27.76
CA THR A 11 -5.86 -15.98 28.29
C THR A 11 -5.86 -14.77 27.36
N ILE A 12 -6.50 -13.67 27.79
CA ILE A 12 -6.64 -12.46 27.00
C ILE A 12 -5.62 -11.45 27.46
N HIS A 13 -4.66 -11.10 26.59
CA HIS A 13 -3.76 -9.97 26.79
C HIS A 13 -4.45 -8.68 26.41
N THR A 14 -4.74 -7.83 27.39
CA THR A 14 -5.56 -6.62 27.17
C THR A 14 -4.77 -5.43 26.66
N VAL A 15 -3.42 -5.44 26.84
CA VAL A 15 -2.52 -4.29 26.64
C VAL A 15 -2.84 -3.11 27.58
N ASP A 16 -3.72 -3.30 28.53
CA ASP A 16 -3.96 -2.36 29.64
C ASP A 16 -3.00 -2.65 30.79
N ARG A 17 -2.14 -1.68 31.12
CA ARG A 17 -1.14 -1.82 32.21
C ARG A 17 -1.78 -2.11 33.58
N LYS A 18 -3.02 -1.66 33.79
CA LYS A 18 -3.75 -1.86 35.06
C LYS A 18 -4.42 -3.23 35.17
N ASN A 19 -4.76 -3.81 34.03
CA ASN A 19 -5.42 -5.12 33.94
C ASN A 19 -4.85 -5.91 32.76
N PRO A 20 -3.58 -6.34 32.81
CA PRO A 20 -2.86 -6.89 31.65
C PRO A 20 -3.40 -8.24 31.14
N LEU A 21 -4.08 -9.00 32.01
CA LEU A 21 -4.61 -10.33 31.68
C LEU A 21 -6.08 -10.46 32.09
N ALA A 22 -6.87 -11.09 31.23
CA ALA A 22 -8.25 -11.45 31.50
C ALA A 22 -8.55 -12.87 31.00
N GLU A 23 -9.67 -13.46 31.47
CA GLU A 23 -10.13 -14.80 31.06
C GLU A 23 -11.23 -14.74 30.01
N ALA A 24 -11.96 -13.61 29.96
CA ALA A 24 -13.12 -13.41 29.13
C ALA A 24 -13.33 -11.95 28.75
N ALA A 25 -14.11 -11.72 27.69
CA ALA A 25 -14.53 -10.39 27.23
C ALA A 25 -15.97 -10.45 26.71
N ALA A 26 -16.78 -9.44 27.07
CA ALA A 26 -18.10 -9.21 26.52
C ALA A 26 -18.07 -8.08 25.49
N ILE A 27 -18.73 -8.29 24.37
CA ILE A 27 -18.76 -7.37 23.23
C ILE A 27 -20.24 -7.07 22.91
N LYS A 28 -20.54 -5.77 22.75
CA LYS A 28 -21.84 -5.27 22.32
C LYS A 28 -21.63 -4.22 21.25
N ASP A 29 -22.38 -4.32 20.17
CA ASP A 29 -22.32 -3.37 19.03
C ASP A 29 -20.86 -3.12 18.53
N GLY A 30 -20.06 -4.20 18.47
CA GLY A 30 -18.67 -4.17 18.01
C GLY A 30 -17.66 -3.54 19.00
N ARG A 31 -18.08 -3.25 20.24
CA ARG A 31 -17.22 -2.64 21.28
C ARG A 31 -17.09 -3.53 22.50
N PHE A 32 -15.94 -3.59 23.12
CA PHE A 32 -15.74 -4.23 24.41
C PHE A 32 -16.54 -3.49 25.49
N THR A 33 -17.42 -4.18 26.18
CA THR A 33 -18.22 -3.59 27.28
C THR A 33 -17.66 -3.95 28.65
N VAL A 34 -17.18 -5.19 28.79
CA VAL A 34 -16.52 -5.66 30.01
C VAL A 34 -15.44 -6.66 29.63
N VAL A 35 -14.28 -6.55 30.29
CA VAL A 35 -13.16 -7.49 30.16
C VAL A 35 -12.72 -7.90 31.57
N GLY A 36 -12.59 -9.19 31.84
CA GLY A 36 -12.28 -9.67 33.17
C GLY A 36 -12.35 -11.19 33.31
N ARG A 37 -12.86 -11.65 34.45
CA ARG A 37 -12.94 -13.08 34.77
C ARG A 37 -14.18 -13.74 34.15
N ASN A 38 -14.10 -15.02 33.81
CA ASN A 38 -15.21 -15.78 33.22
C ASN A 38 -16.54 -15.57 33.97
N LYS A 39 -16.55 -15.69 35.29
CA LYS A 39 -17.77 -15.57 36.12
C LYS A 39 -18.45 -14.18 35.95
N GLU A 40 -17.67 -13.13 35.89
CA GLU A 40 -18.18 -11.75 35.76
C GLU A 40 -18.73 -11.51 34.34
N ILE A 41 -18.00 -12.00 33.35
CA ILE A 41 -18.36 -11.77 31.93
C ILE A 41 -19.60 -12.59 31.55
N MET A 42 -19.71 -13.83 31.99
CA MET A 42 -20.88 -14.70 31.71
C MET A 42 -22.20 -14.14 32.26
N ALA A 43 -22.20 -13.25 33.26
CA ALA A 43 -23.38 -12.53 33.73
C ALA A 43 -24.01 -11.61 32.66
N ASN A 44 -23.23 -11.24 31.60
CA ASN A 44 -23.70 -10.45 30.47
C ASN A 44 -24.34 -11.30 29.35
N GLN A 45 -24.39 -12.63 29.49
CA GLN A 45 -25.04 -13.49 28.53
C GLN A 45 -26.56 -13.23 28.46
N GLY A 46 -27.08 -13.14 27.26
CA GLY A 46 -28.52 -13.10 26.93
C GLY A 46 -28.90 -14.25 26.00
N GLY A 47 -30.18 -14.36 25.67
CA GLY A 47 -30.69 -15.45 24.82
C GLY A 47 -30.04 -15.49 23.40
N ASN A 48 -29.64 -14.34 22.88
CA ASN A 48 -29.05 -14.21 21.54
C ASN A 48 -27.52 -13.97 21.57
N THR A 49 -26.89 -14.11 22.76
CA THR A 49 -25.44 -13.93 22.87
C THR A 49 -24.71 -15.11 22.24
N ARG A 50 -23.84 -14.82 21.26
CA ARG A 50 -22.92 -15.81 20.72
C ARG A 50 -21.78 -16.07 21.73
N LEU A 51 -21.54 -17.33 22.06
CA LEU A 51 -20.43 -17.72 22.93
C LEU A 51 -19.32 -18.34 22.09
N ILE A 52 -18.07 -17.91 22.35
CA ILE A 52 -16.87 -18.54 21.82
C ILE A 52 -16.04 -19.04 22.98
N ASP A 53 -16.01 -20.38 23.15
CA ASP A 53 -15.10 -21.00 24.06
C ASP A 53 -13.69 -21.04 23.51
N LEU A 54 -12.78 -20.30 24.13
CA LEU A 54 -11.38 -20.18 23.71
C LEU A 54 -10.56 -21.45 24.02
N LYS A 55 -11.06 -22.31 24.88
CA LYS A 55 -10.39 -23.60 25.24
C LYS A 55 -8.92 -23.41 25.67
N GLY A 56 -8.67 -22.40 26.49
CA GLY A 56 -7.34 -22.05 26.98
C GLY A 56 -6.44 -21.27 25.97
N ARG A 57 -6.95 -20.95 24.78
CA ARG A 57 -6.14 -20.21 23.80
C ARG A 57 -5.86 -18.79 24.25
N THR A 58 -4.73 -18.28 23.78
CA THR A 58 -4.34 -16.89 23.96
C THR A 58 -5.05 -15.99 22.94
N VAL A 59 -5.54 -14.85 23.42
CA VAL A 59 -6.12 -13.78 22.60
C VAL A 59 -5.30 -12.51 22.78
N VAL A 60 -4.98 -11.86 21.69
CA VAL A 60 -4.30 -10.56 21.64
C VAL A 60 -5.14 -9.59 20.83
N PRO A 61 -5.01 -8.25 21.01
CA PRO A 61 -5.57 -7.29 20.09
C PRO A 61 -5.07 -7.54 18.66
N GLY A 62 -5.91 -7.25 17.68
CA GLY A 62 -5.49 -7.30 16.29
C GLY A 62 -4.38 -6.28 16.01
N LEU A 63 -3.52 -6.59 15.06
CA LEU A 63 -2.44 -5.69 14.66
C LEU A 63 -3.00 -4.44 13.98
N ASN A 64 -2.39 -3.29 14.26
CA ASN A 64 -2.67 -2.02 13.63
C ASN A 64 -1.44 -1.61 12.82
N ASP A 65 -1.61 -1.47 11.51
CA ASP A 65 -0.56 -0.94 10.65
C ASP A 65 -0.71 0.58 10.55
N SER A 66 0.32 1.30 10.93
CA SER A 66 0.31 2.77 10.93
C SER A 66 0.71 3.37 9.57
N HIS A 67 1.18 2.56 8.62
CA HIS A 67 1.64 3.02 7.31
C HIS A 67 1.52 1.91 6.26
N LEU A 68 0.44 1.92 5.52
CA LEU A 68 0.17 0.95 4.45
C LEU A 68 -0.44 1.69 3.25
N HIS A 69 -0.31 1.13 2.05
CA HIS A 69 -0.98 1.60 0.84
C HIS A 69 -2.08 0.59 0.44
N LEU A 70 -3.11 0.46 1.30
CA LEU A 70 -4.16 -0.54 1.14
C LEU A 70 -5.02 -0.29 -0.09
N ILE A 71 -5.42 0.96 -0.33
CA ILE A 71 -6.28 1.32 -1.46
C ILE A 71 -5.57 0.98 -2.76
N ARG A 72 -4.40 1.56 -3.01
CA ARG A 72 -3.61 1.31 -4.22
C ARG A 72 -3.25 -0.17 -4.39
N GLY A 73 -2.78 -0.80 -3.32
CA GLY A 73 -2.43 -2.22 -3.32
C GLY A 73 -3.63 -3.11 -3.61
N GLY A 74 -4.77 -2.82 -2.99
CA GLY A 74 -6.01 -3.57 -3.17
C GLY A 74 -6.53 -3.54 -4.60
N LEU A 75 -6.49 -2.40 -5.29
CA LEU A 75 -6.94 -2.27 -6.68
C LEU A 75 -6.22 -3.24 -7.64
N ASN A 76 -4.98 -3.60 -7.33
CA ASN A 76 -4.13 -4.35 -8.24
C ASN A 76 -3.65 -5.70 -7.69
N TYR A 77 -4.00 -6.06 -6.46
CA TYR A 77 -3.47 -7.24 -5.75
C TYR A 77 -3.54 -8.54 -6.56
N ASN A 78 -4.64 -8.75 -7.26
CA ASN A 78 -4.84 -9.96 -8.08
C ASN A 78 -4.03 -9.99 -9.39
N LEU A 79 -3.42 -8.86 -9.79
CA LEU A 79 -2.52 -8.79 -10.93
C LEU A 79 -1.07 -9.09 -10.56
N GLU A 80 -0.76 -9.12 -9.27
CA GLU A 80 0.60 -9.23 -8.77
C GLU A 80 0.99 -10.69 -8.59
N LEU A 81 2.05 -11.09 -9.27
CA LEU A 81 2.75 -12.33 -9.01
C LEU A 81 3.74 -12.09 -7.86
N ARG A 82 3.65 -12.90 -6.82
CA ARG A 82 4.46 -12.72 -5.63
C ARG A 82 5.59 -13.71 -5.57
N TRP A 83 6.81 -13.16 -5.42
CA TRP A 83 8.04 -13.93 -5.32
C TRP A 83 8.61 -14.01 -3.89
N GLU A 84 7.89 -13.49 -2.89
CA GLU A 84 8.33 -13.56 -1.50
C GLU A 84 8.59 -15.01 -1.09
N GLY A 85 9.80 -15.28 -0.59
CA GLY A 85 10.20 -16.61 -0.11
C GLY A 85 10.43 -17.65 -1.19
N VAL A 86 10.36 -17.28 -2.48
CA VAL A 86 10.70 -18.19 -3.59
C VAL A 86 12.20 -18.49 -3.57
N PRO A 87 12.63 -19.77 -3.48
CA PRO A 87 14.02 -20.09 -3.14
C PRO A 87 14.97 -20.10 -4.34
N SER A 88 14.46 -20.10 -5.57
CA SER A 88 15.29 -20.17 -6.77
C SER A 88 14.74 -19.32 -7.91
N LEU A 89 15.62 -18.86 -8.77
CA LEU A 89 15.25 -18.17 -10.01
C LEU A 89 14.49 -19.10 -10.96
N ALA A 90 14.84 -20.37 -10.97
CA ALA A 90 14.12 -21.38 -11.76
C ALA A 90 12.65 -21.48 -11.34
N ASP A 91 12.35 -21.49 -10.03
CA ASP A 91 10.97 -21.47 -9.53
C ASP A 91 10.27 -20.17 -9.85
N ALA A 92 10.94 -19.02 -9.69
CA ALA A 92 10.38 -17.71 -10.02
C ALA A 92 9.98 -17.62 -11.50
N LEU A 93 10.83 -18.09 -12.41
CA LEU A 93 10.56 -18.13 -13.86
C LEU A 93 9.45 -19.12 -14.21
N ARG A 94 9.39 -20.27 -13.55
CA ARG A 94 8.26 -21.22 -13.72
C ARG A 94 6.94 -20.56 -13.30
N MET A 95 6.89 -19.92 -12.13
CA MET A 95 5.70 -19.19 -11.67
C MET A 95 5.30 -18.08 -12.64
N LEU A 96 6.30 -17.35 -13.18
CA LEU A 96 6.06 -16.31 -14.17
C LEU A 96 5.42 -16.87 -15.45
N LYS A 97 5.94 -18.00 -15.95
CA LYS A 97 5.38 -18.70 -17.12
C LYS A 97 3.93 -19.11 -16.88
N GLU A 98 3.66 -19.80 -15.77
CA GLU A 98 2.32 -20.26 -15.41
C GLU A 98 1.33 -19.09 -15.24
N GLN A 99 1.79 -17.96 -14.71
CA GLN A 99 0.98 -16.76 -14.60
C GLN A 99 0.73 -16.10 -15.96
N ALA A 100 1.75 -16.01 -16.81
CA ALA A 100 1.62 -15.44 -18.16
C ALA A 100 0.60 -16.23 -19.01
N GLU A 101 0.64 -17.56 -18.95
CA GLU A 101 -0.30 -18.44 -19.64
C GLU A 101 -1.75 -18.27 -19.19
N ARG A 102 -1.98 -17.85 -17.94
CA ARG A 102 -3.32 -17.61 -17.36
C ARG A 102 -3.79 -16.17 -17.49
N THR A 103 -2.89 -15.24 -17.80
CA THR A 103 -3.21 -13.81 -17.85
C THR A 103 -3.85 -13.46 -19.20
N PRO A 104 -5.14 -13.07 -19.23
CA PRO A 104 -5.80 -12.74 -20.47
C PRO A 104 -5.32 -11.39 -21.03
N ALA A 105 -5.19 -11.28 -22.35
CA ALA A 105 -4.94 -10.00 -22.99
C ALA A 105 -6.10 -9.01 -22.68
N PRO A 106 -5.82 -7.72 -22.48
CA PRO A 106 -4.53 -7.04 -22.56
C PRO A 106 -3.77 -6.93 -21.22
N GLN A 107 -4.10 -7.74 -20.22
CA GLN A 107 -3.52 -7.65 -18.88
C GLN A 107 -2.02 -8.01 -18.85
N TRP A 108 -1.33 -7.49 -17.86
CA TRP A 108 0.09 -7.69 -17.61
C TRP A 108 0.31 -8.64 -16.44
N VAL A 109 1.41 -9.37 -16.46
CA VAL A 109 1.96 -9.97 -15.24
C VAL A 109 2.85 -8.95 -14.57
N ARG A 110 2.59 -8.70 -13.28
CA ARG A 110 3.33 -7.74 -12.47
C ARG A 110 3.96 -8.46 -11.30
N VAL A 111 5.28 -8.38 -11.19
CA VAL A 111 6.02 -8.79 -9.97
C VAL A 111 6.37 -7.53 -9.23
N VAL A 112 5.72 -7.28 -8.09
CA VAL A 112 5.83 -6.02 -7.35
C VAL A 112 6.06 -6.32 -5.88
N GLY A 113 7.09 -5.73 -5.30
CA GLY A 113 7.41 -5.82 -3.88
C GLY A 113 8.06 -7.13 -3.42
N GLY A 114 8.46 -7.14 -2.19
CA GLY A 114 8.74 -8.29 -1.31
C GLY A 114 9.81 -9.31 -1.72
N TRP A 115 10.65 -9.05 -2.70
CA TRP A 115 11.68 -9.98 -3.15
C TRP A 115 13.00 -9.28 -3.48
N SER A 116 14.09 -10.03 -3.41
CA SER A 116 15.38 -9.62 -3.94
C SER A 116 16.13 -10.83 -4.48
N GLU A 117 17.17 -10.60 -5.31
CA GLU A 117 18.03 -11.65 -5.87
C GLU A 117 18.75 -12.47 -4.80
N PHE A 118 18.93 -11.92 -3.61
CA PHE A 118 19.63 -12.60 -2.51
C PHE A 118 18.85 -13.78 -1.92
N GLN A 119 17.53 -13.85 -2.13
CA GLN A 119 16.74 -15.01 -1.72
C GLN A 119 16.89 -16.21 -2.66
N PHE A 120 17.28 -15.97 -3.93
CA PHE A 120 17.47 -17.03 -4.91
C PHE A 120 18.78 -17.79 -4.68
N ALA A 121 18.77 -19.09 -4.94
CA ALA A 121 19.99 -19.91 -4.91
C ALA A 121 21.06 -19.39 -5.88
N GLU A 122 20.62 -18.86 -7.03
CA GLU A 122 21.49 -18.30 -8.08
C GLU A 122 22.06 -16.93 -7.73
N ARG A 123 21.54 -16.26 -6.69
CA ARG A 123 22.02 -14.96 -6.22
C ARG A 123 22.11 -13.87 -7.30
N ARG A 124 21.19 -13.86 -8.25
CA ARG A 124 21.13 -12.89 -9.34
C ARG A 124 19.71 -12.56 -9.77
N MET A 125 19.56 -11.44 -10.44
CA MET A 125 18.34 -11.07 -11.16
C MET A 125 18.08 -12.01 -12.35
N PRO A 126 16.82 -12.19 -12.80
CA PRO A 126 16.54 -12.78 -14.11
C PRO A 126 17.14 -11.91 -15.21
N THR A 127 17.55 -12.53 -16.30
CA THR A 127 17.90 -11.81 -17.53
C THR A 127 16.66 -11.51 -18.37
N LEU A 128 16.76 -10.55 -19.27
CA LEU A 128 15.65 -10.22 -20.17
C LEU A 128 15.37 -11.36 -21.16
N GLU A 129 16.40 -12.13 -21.53
CA GLU A 129 16.28 -13.33 -22.36
C GLU A 129 15.44 -14.41 -21.64
N GLU A 130 15.72 -14.66 -20.36
CA GLU A 130 14.97 -15.62 -19.54
C GLU A 130 13.50 -15.22 -19.40
N ILE A 131 13.23 -13.93 -19.14
CA ILE A 131 11.86 -13.40 -19.03
C ILE A 131 11.13 -13.51 -20.38
N ASN A 132 11.80 -13.16 -21.49
CA ASN A 132 11.24 -13.27 -22.81
C ASN A 132 10.97 -14.72 -23.23
N ALA A 133 11.80 -15.67 -22.80
CA ALA A 133 11.62 -17.10 -23.10
C ALA A 133 10.38 -17.68 -22.41
N VAL A 134 10.07 -17.24 -21.19
CA VAL A 134 8.91 -17.74 -20.42
C VAL A 134 7.63 -16.96 -20.68
N SER A 135 7.72 -15.72 -21.18
CA SER A 135 6.57 -14.87 -21.51
C SER A 135 6.84 -14.03 -22.77
N PRO A 136 6.75 -14.63 -23.97
CA PRO A 136 7.07 -13.92 -25.22
C PRO A 136 6.01 -12.87 -25.62
N ASP A 137 4.73 -13.13 -25.30
CA ASP A 137 3.59 -12.35 -25.82
C ASP A 137 2.86 -11.58 -24.73
N THR A 138 2.76 -12.13 -23.51
CA THR A 138 2.12 -11.44 -22.38
C THR A 138 3.09 -10.43 -21.80
N PRO A 139 2.69 -9.13 -21.67
CA PRO A 139 3.55 -8.11 -21.07
C PRO A 139 3.90 -8.44 -19.62
N VAL A 140 5.17 -8.28 -19.27
CA VAL A 140 5.72 -8.53 -17.93
C VAL A 140 6.44 -7.28 -17.42
N PHE A 141 6.15 -6.91 -16.19
CA PHE A 141 6.82 -5.87 -15.43
C PHE A 141 7.31 -6.47 -14.10
N ILE A 142 8.62 -6.44 -13.88
CA ILE A 142 9.25 -6.92 -12.64
C ILE A 142 9.91 -5.75 -11.95
N LEU A 143 9.36 -5.34 -10.81
CA LEU A 143 9.96 -4.30 -9.95
C LEU A 143 10.94 -4.96 -8.99
N HIS A 144 12.16 -4.44 -8.94
CA HIS A 144 13.15 -4.80 -7.94
C HIS A 144 13.33 -3.65 -6.96
N LEU A 145 12.87 -3.84 -5.73
CA LEU A 145 12.83 -2.79 -4.71
C LEU A 145 12.20 -1.50 -5.32
N TYR A 146 12.89 -0.39 -5.24
CA TYR A 146 12.48 0.86 -5.91
C TYR A 146 13.57 1.42 -6.82
N ASP A 147 14.62 0.62 -7.08
CA ASP A 147 15.79 1.06 -7.84
C ASP A 147 15.72 0.72 -9.33
N ARG A 148 15.03 -0.35 -9.71
CA ARG A 148 14.93 -0.76 -11.12
C ARG A 148 13.68 -1.58 -11.43
N ALA A 149 13.34 -1.65 -12.73
CA ALA A 149 12.32 -2.55 -13.24
C ALA A 149 12.79 -3.21 -14.55
N LEU A 150 12.38 -4.47 -14.75
CA LEU A 150 12.63 -5.21 -15.98
C LEU A 150 11.30 -5.39 -16.72
N LEU A 151 11.30 -5.02 -18.00
CA LEU A 151 10.19 -5.17 -18.92
C LEU A 151 10.57 -6.16 -20.02
N ASN A 152 9.74 -7.17 -20.26
CA ASN A 152 9.95 -8.02 -21.43
C ASN A 152 9.63 -7.28 -22.73
N ARG A 153 9.94 -7.90 -23.89
CA ARG A 153 9.69 -7.30 -25.21
C ARG A 153 8.23 -6.94 -25.44
N ALA A 154 7.29 -7.73 -24.90
CA ALA A 154 5.86 -7.43 -25.01
C ALA A 154 5.50 -6.16 -24.24
N ALA A 155 5.96 -5.98 -23.01
CA ALA A 155 5.76 -4.75 -22.24
C ALA A 155 6.45 -3.54 -22.91
N MET A 156 7.67 -3.73 -23.44
CA MET A 156 8.39 -2.65 -24.14
C MET A 156 7.62 -2.13 -25.36
N ARG A 157 6.94 -3.00 -26.10
CA ARG A 157 6.06 -2.56 -27.21
C ARG A 157 4.91 -1.68 -26.73
N VAL A 158 4.35 -1.97 -25.56
CA VAL A 158 3.22 -1.19 -25.00
C VAL A 158 3.68 0.14 -24.44
N VAL A 159 4.81 0.19 -23.71
CA VAL A 159 5.33 1.46 -23.15
C VAL A 159 5.82 2.39 -24.25
N GLY A 160 6.25 1.86 -25.40
CA GLY A 160 6.61 2.62 -26.59
C GLY A 160 7.96 3.34 -26.49
N TYR A 161 8.85 2.90 -25.60
CA TYR A 161 10.20 3.48 -25.53
C TYR A 161 11.03 3.07 -26.74
N THR A 162 11.67 4.05 -27.35
CA THR A 162 12.52 3.91 -28.53
C THR A 162 13.91 4.45 -28.26
N ARG A 163 14.79 4.31 -29.25
CA ARG A 163 16.13 4.91 -29.25
C ARG A 163 16.08 6.42 -28.97
N ASP A 164 15.07 7.10 -29.50
CA ASP A 164 14.93 8.55 -29.45
C ASP A 164 14.17 9.03 -28.19
N THR A 165 13.64 8.11 -27.38
CA THR A 165 12.96 8.48 -26.15
C THR A 165 13.98 9.01 -25.14
N PRO A 166 13.88 10.27 -24.67
CA PRO A 166 14.83 10.81 -23.71
C PRO A 166 14.69 10.12 -22.34
N ASN A 167 15.77 10.08 -21.59
CA ASN A 167 15.68 9.72 -20.18
C ASN A 167 14.85 10.79 -19.45
N PRO A 168 13.87 10.41 -18.63
CA PRO A 168 13.15 11.37 -17.82
C PRO A 168 14.04 11.87 -16.67
N PRO A 169 13.76 13.05 -16.10
CA PRO A 169 14.46 13.53 -14.92
C PRO A 169 14.41 12.49 -13.78
N GLY A 170 15.57 12.16 -13.21
CA GLY A 170 15.66 11.18 -12.14
C GLY A 170 15.43 9.72 -12.54
N GLY A 171 15.54 9.40 -13.85
CA GLY A 171 15.40 8.03 -14.33
C GLY A 171 16.23 7.74 -15.57
N GLU A 172 16.58 6.47 -15.77
CA GLU A 172 17.35 6.01 -16.92
C GLU A 172 16.63 4.86 -17.65
N ILE A 173 16.42 5.02 -18.94
CA ILE A 173 16.04 3.94 -19.85
C ILE A 173 17.35 3.31 -20.34
N GLN A 174 17.73 2.16 -19.81
CA GLN A 174 18.97 1.49 -20.18
C GLN A 174 18.96 1.09 -21.67
N ARG A 175 20.10 1.32 -22.35
CA ARG A 175 20.26 1.06 -23.78
C ARG A 175 21.44 0.13 -24.04
N ASP A 176 21.34 -0.63 -25.11
CA ASP A 176 22.45 -1.44 -25.61
C ASP A 176 23.47 -0.59 -26.38
N ALA A 177 24.51 -1.23 -26.90
CA ALA A 177 25.58 -0.56 -27.68
C ALA A 177 25.08 0.07 -28.98
N LYS A 178 23.87 -0.30 -29.47
CA LYS A 178 23.24 0.30 -30.66
C LYS A 178 22.29 1.44 -30.31
N GLY A 179 22.10 1.73 -29.03
CA GLY A 179 21.20 2.74 -28.52
C GLY A 179 19.76 2.28 -28.34
N ASP A 180 19.44 1.02 -28.55
CA ASP A 180 18.10 0.49 -28.39
C ASP A 180 17.80 0.17 -26.92
N PRO A 181 16.58 0.49 -26.41
CA PRO A 181 16.20 0.19 -25.04
C PRO A 181 16.25 -1.32 -24.75
N THR A 182 16.91 -1.70 -23.66
CA THR A 182 17.07 -3.10 -23.25
C THR A 182 15.84 -3.70 -22.58
N GLY A 183 14.96 -2.86 -22.03
CA GLY A 183 13.87 -3.25 -21.14
C GLY A 183 14.18 -3.04 -19.66
N MET A 184 15.41 -2.67 -19.33
CA MET A 184 15.78 -2.25 -17.97
C MET A 184 15.51 -0.76 -17.79
N LEU A 185 14.75 -0.42 -16.75
CA LEU A 185 14.51 0.94 -16.28
C LEU A 185 15.19 1.10 -14.92
N ILE A 186 15.88 2.21 -14.71
CA ILE A 186 16.67 2.47 -13.50
C ILE A 186 16.23 3.80 -12.90
N ALA A 187 15.88 3.81 -11.61
CA ALA A 187 15.67 5.04 -10.84
C ALA A 187 17.02 5.75 -10.58
N ARG A 188 17.01 7.12 -10.65
CA ARG A 188 18.22 7.95 -10.45
C ARG A 188 17.87 9.32 -9.85
N PRO A 189 17.50 9.45 -8.61
CA PRO A 189 17.02 8.46 -7.61
C PRO A 189 15.51 8.20 -7.72
N ASN A 190 14.82 8.85 -8.65
CA ASN A 190 13.37 8.91 -8.66
C ASN A 190 12.72 7.68 -9.33
N ALA A 191 11.96 6.92 -8.57
CA ALA A 191 11.22 5.76 -9.05
C ALA A 191 10.02 6.11 -9.98
N MET A 192 9.74 7.38 -10.27
CA MET A 192 8.61 7.81 -11.12
C MET A 192 8.64 7.18 -12.52
N LEU A 193 9.85 6.96 -13.09
CA LEU A 193 9.99 6.25 -14.36
C LEU A 193 9.39 4.84 -14.30
N LEU A 194 9.66 4.12 -13.20
CA LEU A 194 9.20 2.74 -12.99
C LEU A 194 7.68 2.69 -12.89
N TYR A 195 7.11 3.56 -12.06
CA TYR A 195 5.66 3.64 -11.87
C TYR A 195 4.93 4.17 -13.11
N SER A 196 5.52 5.13 -13.83
CA SER A 196 4.95 5.61 -15.10
C SER A 196 4.89 4.52 -16.16
N ALA A 197 5.89 3.63 -16.21
CA ALA A 197 5.87 2.47 -17.08
C ALA A 197 4.79 1.47 -16.65
N LEU A 198 4.69 1.17 -15.34
CA LEU A 198 3.66 0.30 -14.79
C LEU A 198 2.24 0.82 -15.05
N ALA A 199 2.03 2.14 -14.97
CA ALA A 199 0.75 2.79 -15.23
C ALA A 199 0.29 2.71 -16.70
N LYS A 200 1.16 2.33 -17.64
CA LYS A 200 0.79 2.02 -19.03
C LYS A 200 -0.01 0.71 -19.16
N GLY A 201 0.10 -0.17 -18.18
CA GLY A 201 -0.70 -1.39 -18.12
C GLY A 201 -2.18 -1.09 -17.91
N PRO A 202 -3.09 -1.93 -18.42
CA PRO A 202 -4.52 -1.73 -18.30
C PRO A 202 -4.98 -1.84 -16.86
N ARG A 203 -5.97 -1.01 -16.49
CA ARG A 203 -6.64 -1.12 -15.20
C ARG A 203 -7.59 -2.32 -15.20
N LEU A 204 -7.80 -2.92 -14.06
CA LEU A 204 -8.88 -3.89 -13.87
C LEU A 204 -10.25 -3.18 -13.96
N PRO A 205 -11.27 -3.83 -14.54
CA PRO A 205 -12.65 -3.39 -14.39
C PRO A 205 -13.06 -3.29 -12.92
N LEU A 206 -14.00 -2.42 -12.57
CA LEU A 206 -14.42 -2.12 -11.19
C LEU A 206 -14.74 -3.39 -10.37
N GLU A 207 -15.48 -4.34 -10.94
CA GLU A 207 -15.83 -5.59 -10.27
C GLU A 207 -14.58 -6.40 -9.88
N TYR A 208 -13.58 -6.44 -10.76
CA TYR A 208 -12.32 -7.14 -10.49
C TYR A 208 -11.46 -6.39 -9.47
N GLN A 209 -11.48 -5.05 -9.46
CA GLN A 209 -10.83 -4.24 -8.42
C GLN A 209 -11.45 -4.50 -7.04
N ILE A 210 -12.79 -4.61 -6.96
CA ILE A 210 -13.50 -4.97 -5.73
C ILE A 210 -13.05 -6.35 -5.22
N ASN A 211 -13.01 -7.36 -6.11
CA ASN A 211 -12.53 -8.68 -5.74
C ASN A 211 -11.06 -8.69 -5.34
N SER A 212 -10.23 -7.93 -6.03
CA SER A 212 -8.81 -7.75 -5.73
C SER A 212 -8.62 -7.15 -4.33
N THR A 213 -9.36 -6.10 -3.99
CA THR A 213 -9.32 -5.46 -2.67
C THR A 213 -9.79 -6.42 -1.56
N ARG A 214 -10.86 -7.22 -1.82
CA ARG A 214 -11.30 -8.26 -0.86
C ARG A 214 -10.21 -9.30 -0.61
N GLN A 215 -9.50 -9.75 -1.64
CA GLN A 215 -8.40 -10.72 -1.47
C GLN A 215 -7.24 -10.11 -0.69
N PHE A 216 -6.89 -8.86 -0.97
CA PHE A 216 -5.85 -8.17 -0.22
C PHE A 216 -6.21 -8.03 1.27
N MET A 217 -7.44 -7.63 1.60
CA MET A 217 -7.90 -7.58 3.00
C MET A 217 -7.87 -8.96 3.68
N ARG A 218 -8.20 -10.04 2.95
CA ARG A 218 -8.08 -11.42 3.50
C ARG A 218 -6.65 -11.77 3.83
N GLU A 219 -5.69 -11.37 2.99
CA GLU A 219 -4.28 -11.58 3.27
C GLU A 219 -3.82 -10.78 4.50
N LEU A 220 -4.23 -9.51 4.61
CA LEU A 220 -3.96 -8.70 5.80
C LEU A 220 -4.56 -9.34 7.07
N ASN A 221 -5.79 -9.85 7.00
CA ASN A 221 -6.40 -10.58 8.13
C ASN A 221 -5.63 -11.88 8.46
N ARG A 222 -5.13 -12.61 7.45
CA ARG A 222 -4.30 -13.81 7.67
C ARG A 222 -3.03 -13.49 8.47
N LEU A 223 -2.48 -12.29 8.25
CA LEU A 223 -1.33 -11.77 8.98
C LEU A 223 -1.70 -11.15 10.35
N GLY A 224 -2.99 -11.12 10.71
CA GLY A 224 -3.47 -10.60 11.99
C GLY A 224 -3.79 -9.11 12.01
N LEU A 225 -3.75 -8.41 10.87
CA LEU A 225 -4.15 -7.01 10.80
C LEU A 225 -5.67 -6.86 10.92
N THR A 226 -6.09 -5.90 11.73
CA THR A 226 -7.51 -5.53 11.92
C THR A 226 -7.76 -4.05 11.64
N SER A 227 -6.71 -3.24 11.61
CA SER A 227 -6.77 -1.82 11.30
C SER A 227 -5.53 -1.39 10.53
N ALA A 228 -5.67 -0.41 9.66
CA ALA A 228 -4.55 0.18 8.93
C ALA A 228 -4.77 1.68 8.71
N ILE A 229 -3.67 2.42 8.59
CA ILE A 229 -3.70 3.77 8.05
C ILE A 229 -3.17 3.69 6.62
N ASP A 230 -4.02 4.05 5.64
CA ASP A 230 -3.57 4.25 4.27
C ASP A 230 -2.84 5.58 4.18
N ALA A 231 -1.57 5.51 3.85
CA ALA A 231 -0.69 6.68 3.79
C ALA A 231 -0.91 7.57 2.55
N GLY A 232 -1.89 7.22 1.71
CA GLY A 232 -2.05 7.78 0.38
C GLY A 232 -1.07 7.14 -0.60
N GLY A 233 -0.70 7.82 -1.63
CA GLY A 233 0.34 7.35 -2.54
C GLY A 233 0.23 7.87 -3.97
N GLY A 234 1.35 7.86 -4.68
CA GLY A 234 1.38 8.21 -6.09
C GLY A 234 0.52 7.28 -6.95
N PHE A 235 -0.05 7.81 -8.03
CA PHE A 235 -0.96 7.11 -8.95
C PHE A 235 -2.27 6.63 -8.31
N GLN A 236 -2.71 7.29 -7.24
CA GLN A 236 -3.96 7.04 -6.55
C GLN A 236 -4.78 8.34 -6.51
N ASN A 237 -5.70 8.50 -7.44
CA ASN A 237 -6.51 9.71 -7.57
C ASN A 237 -7.71 9.68 -6.62
N TYR A 238 -7.96 10.80 -5.97
CA TYR A 238 -9.15 11.00 -5.16
C TYR A 238 -10.13 11.92 -5.91
N PRO A 239 -11.44 11.54 -6.01
CA PRO A 239 -12.07 10.38 -5.35
C PRO A 239 -12.07 9.05 -6.13
N GLU A 240 -11.61 9.01 -7.39
CA GLU A 240 -11.87 7.93 -8.34
C GLU A 240 -11.33 6.56 -7.87
N ASP A 241 -10.10 6.51 -7.38
CA ASP A 241 -9.48 5.25 -6.93
C ASP A 241 -9.96 4.83 -5.53
N TYR A 242 -10.70 5.71 -4.83
CA TYR A 242 -11.32 5.43 -3.53
C TYR A 242 -12.73 4.83 -3.65
N GLU A 243 -13.33 4.84 -4.84
CA GLU A 243 -14.68 4.33 -5.09
C GLU A 243 -14.84 2.86 -4.64
N VAL A 244 -13.83 2.03 -4.90
CA VAL A 244 -13.82 0.61 -4.51
C VAL A 244 -13.91 0.44 -3.00
N ILE A 245 -13.07 1.15 -2.25
CA ILE A 245 -13.04 1.02 -0.79
C ILE A 245 -14.30 1.63 -0.17
N GLN A 246 -14.82 2.73 -0.74
CA GLN A 246 -16.08 3.34 -0.30
C GLN A 246 -17.24 2.38 -0.51
N LYS A 247 -17.35 1.76 -1.69
CA LYS A 247 -18.37 0.75 -1.97
C LYS A 247 -18.33 -0.42 -1.00
N LEU A 248 -17.14 -0.95 -0.70
CA LEU A 248 -16.98 -2.02 0.28
C LEU A 248 -17.37 -1.58 1.70
N ALA A 249 -17.15 -0.32 2.06
CA ALA A 249 -17.57 0.25 3.33
C ALA A 249 -19.10 0.36 3.42
N ASP A 250 -19.75 0.90 2.38
CA ASP A 250 -21.21 1.07 2.31
C ASP A 250 -21.93 -0.27 2.35
N GLU A 251 -21.37 -1.29 1.72
CA GLU A 251 -21.88 -2.66 1.74
C GLU A 251 -21.49 -3.45 3.01
N LYS A 252 -20.80 -2.82 3.98
CA LYS A 252 -20.30 -3.43 5.23
C LYS A 252 -19.41 -4.67 5.00
N GLN A 253 -18.60 -4.61 3.96
CA GLN A 253 -17.70 -5.71 3.55
C GLN A 253 -16.24 -5.48 3.91
N LEU A 254 -15.91 -4.35 4.56
CA LEU A 254 -14.57 -4.14 5.07
C LEU A 254 -14.29 -5.08 6.24
N THR A 255 -13.18 -5.80 6.17
CA THR A 255 -12.68 -6.69 7.23
C THR A 255 -11.50 -6.10 7.98
N VAL A 256 -10.96 -4.98 7.48
CA VAL A 256 -9.93 -4.16 8.10
C VAL A 256 -10.49 -2.75 8.25
N ARG A 257 -10.34 -2.14 9.42
CA ARG A 257 -10.67 -0.72 9.61
C ARG A 257 -9.62 0.12 8.92
N LEU A 258 -10.04 1.12 8.16
CA LEU A 258 -9.16 1.94 7.36
C LEU A 258 -9.34 3.43 7.66
N ALA A 259 -8.24 4.06 8.08
CA ALA A 259 -8.12 5.50 8.14
C ALA A 259 -7.26 5.95 6.95
N TYR A 260 -7.79 6.77 6.02
CA TYR A 260 -7.06 7.12 4.80
C TYR A 260 -6.61 8.58 4.78
N ASN A 261 -5.42 8.79 4.22
CA ASN A 261 -4.88 10.12 3.95
C ASN A 261 -5.03 10.48 2.47
N LEU A 262 -5.12 11.77 2.18
CA LEU A 262 -5.13 12.28 0.81
C LEU A 262 -3.74 12.75 0.38
N PHE A 263 -3.39 12.40 -0.85
CA PHE A 263 -2.07 12.58 -1.44
C PHE A 263 -2.20 13.27 -2.80
N PRO A 264 -1.60 14.46 -3.03
CA PRO A 264 -1.69 15.17 -4.30
C PRO A 264 -0.97 14.40 -5.41
N GLN A 265 -1.52 14.44 -6.62
CA GLN A 265 -1.04 13.64 -7.74
C GLN A 265 -0.21 14.42 -8.76
N LYS A 266 -0.26 15.75 -8.72
CA LYS A 266 0.38 16.59 -9.74
C LYS A 266 1.28 17.64 -9.12
N PRO A 267 2.54 17.72 -9.57
CA PRO A 267 3.44 18.80 -9.15
C PRO A 267 2.85 20.18 -9.46
N LYS A 268 2.99 21.11 -8.52
CA LYS A 268 2.53 22.51 -8.60
C LYS A 268 1.00 22.70 -8.58
N GLU A 269 0.22 21.62 -8.43
CA GLU A 269 -1.23 21.68 -8.22
C GLU A 269 -1.65 21.34 -6.76
N GLU A 270 -0.70 21.01 -5.89
CA GLU A 270 -0.93 20.50 -4.53
C GLU A 270 -1.81 21.45 -3.69
N MET A 271 -1.52 22.75 -3.74
CA MET A 271 -2.30 23.74 -3.03
C MET A 271 -3.75 23.80 -3.53
N ALA A 272 -3.98 23.62 -4.84
CA ALA A 272 -5.32 23.60 -5.42
C ALA A 272 -6.10 22.37 -4.98
N ASP A 273 -5.44 21.19 -4.97
CA ASP A 273 -6.01 19.93 -4.49
C ASP A 273 -6.40 20.04 -3.02
N PHE A 274 -5.51 20.49 -2.15
CA PHE A 274 -5.81 20.62 -0.72
C PHE A 274 -6.89 21.66 -0.44
N LYS A 275 -6.91 22.80 -1.13
CA LYS A 275 -8.03 23.77 -1.00
C LYS A 275 -9.38 23.15 -1.36
N LYS A 276 -9.43 22.36 -2.42
CA LYS A 276 -10.64 21.64 -2.85
C LYS A 276 -11.06 20.63 -1.78
N TRP A 277 -10.12 19.85 -1.26
CA TRP A 277 -10.43 18.78 -0.30
C TRP A 277 -10.84 19.31 1.07
N VAL A 278 -10.18 20.32 1.62
CA VAL A 278 -10.57 20.92 2.92
C VAL A 278 -11.91 21.64 2.85
N ALA A 279 -12.36 22.07 1.66
CA ALA A 279 -13.70 22.61 1.47
C ALA A 279 -14.79 21.53 1.45
N GLY A 280 -14.46 20.31 1.05
CA GLY A 280 -15.39 19.19 0.85
C GLY A 280 -15.39 18.13 1.94
N SER A 281 -14.37 18.04 2.78
CA SER A 281 -14.27 17.01 3.82
C SER A 281 -13.55 17.51 5.09
N LYS A 282 -13.77 16.79 6.19
CA LYS A 282 -13.16 17.07 7.50
C LYS A 282 -12.42 15.84 8.00
N TYR A 283 -11.46 16.07 8.89
CA TYR A 283 -10.86 14.99 9.64
C TYR A 283 -11.93 14.19 10.40
N GLY A 284 -11.88 12.88 10.24
CA GLY A 284 -12.81 11.95 10.87
C GLY A 284 -14.11 11.70 10.09
N ASP A 285 -14.34 12.36 8.95
CA ASP A 285 -15.51 12.08 8.10
C ASP A 285 -15.51 10.60 7.67
N GLY A 286 -16.67 9.95 7.87
CA GLY A 286 -16.85 8.53 7.60
C GLY A 286 -17.44 7.78 8.78
N ASN A 287 -16.95 6.57 9.04
CA ASN A 287 -17.44 5.70 10.12
C ASN A 287 -16.30 4.89 10.75
N ASP A 288 -16.63 4.00 11.70
CA ASP A 288 -15.66 3.16 12.42
C ASP A 288 -14.83 2.24 11.51
N PHE A 289 -15.25 1.99 10.26
CA PHE A 289 -14.55 1.11 9.33
C PHE A 289 -13.81 1.84 8.21
N LEU A 290 -14.31 3.00 7.79
CA LEU A 290 -13.63 3.84 6.80
C LEU A 290 -13.80 5.30 7.18
N HIS A 291 -12.70 6.01 7.39
CA HIS A 291 -12.77 7.46 7.67
C HIS A 291 -11.54 8.20 7.13
N HIS A 292 -11.76 9.47 6.86
CA HIS A 292 -10.71 10.40 6.45
C HIS A 292 -9.77 10.72 7.62
N ASN A 293 -8.45 10.61 7.39
CA ASN A 293 -7.43 10.78 8.43
C ASN A 293 -6.49 11.98 8.19
N GLY A 294 -6.76 12.79 7.17
CA GLY A 294 -5.95 13.97 6.87
C GLY A 294 -5.12 13.85 5.60
N ALA A 295 -3.93 14.41 5.57
CA ALA A 295 -3.08 14.53 4.40
C ALA A 295 -1.75 13.75 4.54
N GLY A 296 -1.14 13.40 3.42
CA GLY A 296 0.18 12.79 3.36
C GLY A 296 0.17 11.45 2.65
N GLU A 297 1.30 10.82 2.49
CA GLU A 297 2.61 11.07 3.13
C GLU A 297 3.46 12.18 2.46
N MET A 298 3.04 12.69 1.31
CA MET A 298 3.68 13.83 0.63
C MET A 298 2.68 14.96 0.50
N LEU A 299 3.08 16.17 0.88
CA LEU A 299 2.24 17.36 0.80
C LEU A 299 2.58 18.23 -0.39
N VAL A 300 3.85 18.27 -0.78
CA VAL A 300 4.35 18.99 -1.96
C VAL A 300 5.44 18.15 -2.64
N PHE A 301 5.46 18.17 -3.96
CA PHE A 301 6.45 17.41 -4.72
C PHE A 301 7.89 17.88 -4.51
N SER A 302 8.07 19.15 -4.17
CA SER A 302 9.39 19.70 -3.82
C SER A 302 9.99 19.13 -2.53
N ALA A 303 9.16 18.51 -1.68
CA ALA A 303 9.58 17.80 -0.47
C ALA A 303 9.65 16.27 -0.68
N ALA A 304 9.58 15.79 -1.90
CA ALA A 304 9.68 14.38 -2.19
C ALA A 304 11.10 13.87 -1.86
N ASP A 305 11.19 13.05 -0.84
CA ASP A 305 12.41 12.41 -0.35
C ASP A 305 12.23 10.91 -0.52
N PHE A 306 12.39 10.43 -1.76
CA PHE A 306 12.41 9.01 -2.01
C PHE A 306 13.80 8.48 -1.69
N GLU A 307 13.87 7.42 -0.88
CA GLU A 307 15.13 6.78 -0.51
C GLU A 307 15.91 6.30 -1.74
N ASP A 308 17.13 6.76 -1.86
CA ASP A 308 18.14 6.16 -2.72
C ASP A 308 19.39 5.87 -1.90
N PHE A 309 19.52 4.63 -1.46
CA PHE A 309 20.64 4.20 -0.62
C PHE A 309 22.01 4.28 -1.33
N LEU A 310 22.03 4.60 -2.62
CA LEU A 310 23.26 4.82 -3.39
C LEU A 310 23.68 6.29 -3.37
N GLU A 311 22.79 7.19 -2.98
CA GLU A 311 23.04 8.63 -2.91
C GLU A 311 23.19 9.09 -1.44
N PRO A 312 24.19 9.94 -1.13
CA PRO A 312 24.44 10.37 0.24
C PRO A 312 23.40 11.34 0.79
N ARG A 313 22.62 11.99 -0.07
CA ARG A 313 21.58 12.96 0.32
C ARG A 313 20.55 13.15 -0.81
N PRO A 314 19.31 13.55 -0.46
CA PRO A 314 18.30 13.87 -1.47
C PRO A 314 18.60 15.22 -2.10
N GLU A 315 18.19 15.38 -3.34
CA GLU A 315 18.23 16.66 -4.06
C GLU A 315 16.87 17.38 -3.90
N LEU A 316 16.66 18.02 -2.75
CA LEU A 316 15.44 18.76 -2.48
C LEU A 316 15.49 20.17 -3.09
N SER A 317 14.33 20.63 -3.64
CA SER A 317 14.21 21.98 -4.19
C SER A 317 14.55 23.06 -3.17
N PRO A 318 15.19 24.17 -3.59
CA PRO A 318 15.37 25.35 -2.76
C PRO A 318 14.05 25.98 -2.26
N ASP A 319 12.96 25.80 -3.00
CA ASP A 319 11.65 26.37 -2.67
C ASP A 319 10.81 25.49 -1.74
N MET A 320 11.35 24.34 -1.32
CA MET A 320 10.61 23.28 -0.60
C MET A 320 9.95 23.80 0.67
N GLU A 321 10.68 24.51 1.53
CA GLU A 321 10.15 25.02 2.79
C GLU A 321 8.99 25.99 2.58
N GLY A 322 9.11 26.90 1.60
CA GLY A 322 8.07 27.87 1.32
C GLY A 322 6.79 27.25 0.75
N GLU A 323 6.92 26.24 -0.12
CA GLU A 323 5.78 25.51 -0.66
C GLU A 323 5.12 24.63 0.42
N LEU A 324 5.92 23.93 1.21
CA LEU A 324 5.45 23.11 2.32
C LEU A 324 4.72 23.94 3.37
N GLU A 325 5.28 25.09 3.77
CA GLU A 325 4.68 25.98 4.76
C GLU A 325 3.27 26.43 4.36
N GLN A 326 3.07 26.78 3.09
CA GLN A 326 1.76 27.20 2.59
C GLN A 326 0.71 26.09 2.74
N VAL A 327 1.05 24.84 2.40
CA VAL A 327 0.15 23.70 2.54
C VAL A 327 -0.07 23.37 4.02
N VAL A 328 0.99 23.34 4.84
CA VAL A 328 0.88 23.07 6.28
C VAL A 328 -0.04 24.10 6.95
N ARG A 329 0.12 25.40 6.67
CA ARG A 329 -0.77 26.46 7.21
C ARG A 329 -2.23 26.22 6.84
N LEU A 330 -2.53 25.83 5.60
CA LEU A 330 -3.88 25.50 5.17
C LEU A 330 -4.44 24.31 5.96
N LEU A 331 -3.66 23.22 6.10
CA LEU A 331 -4.08 22.01 6.81
C LEU A 331 -4.32 22.28 8.30
N VAL A 332 -3.42 23.00 8.96
CA VAL A 332 -3.55 23.40 10.38
C VAL A 332 -4.78 24.27 10.59
N ALA A 333 -5.02 25.26 9.73
CA ALA A 333 -6.20 26.12 9.81
C ALA A 333 -7.53 25.33 9.71
N ASN A 334 -7.52 24.21 9.00
CA ASN A 334 -8.67 23.32 8.82
C ASN A 334 -8.65 22.11 9.80
N ARG A 335 -7.69 22.06 10.73
CA ARG A 335 -7.51 20.96 11.70
C ARG A 335 -7.32 19.58 11.04
N TRP A 336 -6.65 19.54 9.90
CA TRP A 336 -6.28 18.31 9.25
C TRP A 336 -4.94 17.82 9.79
N PRO A 337 -4.86 16.62 10.37
CA PRO A 337 -3.61 15.95 10.61
C PRO A 337 -2.87 15.68 9.30
N PHE A 338 -1.57 15.64 9.35
CA PHE A 338 -0.76 15.29 8.20
C PHE A 338 0.48 14.50 8.61
N ARG A 339 1.08 13.83 7.65
CA ARG A 339 2.36 13.13 7.77
C ARG A 339 3.22 13.40 6.57
N LEU A 340 4.53 13.31 6.76
CA LEU A 340 5.53 13.52 5.73
C LEU A 340 6.46 12.31 5.69
N HIS A 341 6.72 11.82 4.49
CA HIS A 341 7.76 10.86 4.21
C HIS A 341 9.11 11.56 4.23
N ALA A 342 10.06 11.05 5.00
CA ALA A 342 11.42 11.57 5.05
C ALA A 342 12.38 10.46 5.49
N THR A 343 13.42 10.21 4.70
CA THR A 343 14.41 9.14 4.93
C THR A 343 15.79 9.67 5.27
N TYR A 344 16.11 10.90 4.86
CA TYR A 344 17.39 11.53 5.13
C TYR A 344 17.32 12.51 6.31
N ASN A 345 18.37 12.59 7.11
CA ASN A 345 18.47 13.56 8.21
C ASN A 345 18.30 15.01 7.74
N GLU A 346 18.78 15.34 6.53
CA GLU A 346 18.63 16.67 5.94
C GLU A 346 17.16 16.97 5.65
N SER A 347 16.43 16.05 5.02
CA SER A 347 15.02 16.20 4.73
C SER A 347 14.21 16.39 6.01
N ILE A 348 14.45 15.54 7.03
CA ILE A 348 13.81 15.64 8.34
C ILE A 348 14.09 17.01 8.96
N SER A 349 15.36 17.45 8.97
CA SER A 349 15.75 18.73 9.57
C SER A 349 15.07 19.91 8.86
N ARG A 350 15.04 19.91 7.52
CA ARG A 350 14.42 20.97 6.73
C ARG A 350 12.90 21.02 6.93
N MET A 351 12.23 19.85 6.89
CA MET A 351 10.78 19.75 7.11
C MET A 351 10.37 20.19 8.53
N LEU A 352 11.20 19.93 9.53
CA LEU A 352 10.95 20.35 10.92
C LEU A 352 11.14 21.85 11.16
N THR A 353 11.69 22.60 10.21
CA THR A 353 11.80 24.08 10.30
C THR A 353 10.51 24.79 9.87
N VAL A 354 9.62 24.06 9.18
CA VAL A 354 8.30 24.54 8.75
C VAL A 354 7.26 24.37 9.83
#